data_f977a6e4842bc5e0da0b9c562025bf21
#
_entry.id   f977a6e4842bc5e0da0b9c562025bf21
#
_cell.length_a   1.000
_cell.length_b   1.000
_cell.length_c   1.000
_cell.angle_alpha   90.00
_cell.angle_beta   90.00
_cell.angle_gamma   90.00
#
_symmetry.space_group_name_H-M   'P 1'
#
loop_
_entity.id
_entity.type
_entity.pdbx_description
1 polymer ?
#
loop_
_entity_poly.entity_id
_entity_poly.type
_entity_poly.pdbx_seq_one_letter_code
_entity_poly.pdbx_strand_id
1 'polypeptide(L)'
;MKTKKYVVLYVLVCCVELAVISLDLPFRFLSKPLVMVTLMVMVLANHFSLRFEFSLFFSALIFALIGDVFLLQEGEQYFLCGIASFFIMQILYAYTFYKQKGIGVMRELNKIIAVSATALLLNVILWNHSGGLRIPILFYSISILAMAITGIIRWKVPGYKLVFWGVLLFVFSDSYLGINKFRTKLWEADFIIMLSYMMAQGLIAFGYVKSLSIKN
;
A
#
# COMPACT_ATOMS: atom_id res chain seq x y z
N MET A 1 -10.35 17.11 16.69
CA MET A 1 -9.99 16.33 17.91
C MET A 1 -10.16 14.80 17.74
N LYS A 2 -11.18 14.30 17.03
CA LYS A 2 -11.37 12.85 16.81
C LYS A 2 -10.18 12.22 16.07
N THR A 3 -9.67 12.86 15.02
CA THR A 3 -8.56 12.37 14.18
C THR A 3 -7.29 12.03 14.97
N LYS A 4 -6.90 12.86 15.96
CA LYS A 4 -5.65 12.63 16.73
C LYS A 4 -5.67 11.32 17.52
N LYS A 5 -6.82 10.94 18.11
CA LYS A 5 -6.94 9.70 18.89
C LYS A 5 -6.72 8.45 18.02
N TYR A 6 -7.31 8.42 16.82
CA TYR A 6 -7.17 7.30 15.90
C TYR A 6 -5.77 7.22 15.27
N VAL A 7 -5.11 8.37 15.05
CA VAL A 7 -3.70 8.39 14.62
C VAL A 7 -2.80 7.76 15.68
N VAL A 8 -2.97 8.19 16.95
CA VAL A 8 -2.20 7.61 18.05
C VAL A 8 -2.45 6.11 18.19
N LEU A 9 -3.73 5.69 18.12
CA LEU A 9 -4.07 4.27 18.15
C LEU A 9 -3.42 3.49 17.02
N TYR A 10 -3.48 4.01 15.78
CA TYR A 10 -2.83 3.40 14.62
C TYR A 10 -1.32 3.24 14.83
N VAL A 11 -0.65 4.31 15.28
CA VAL A 11 0.80 4.26 15.55
C VAL A 11 1.13 3.25 16.65
N LEU A 12 0.34 3.19 17.72
CA LEU A 12 0.55 2.19 18.78
C LEU A 12 0.43 0.76 18.25
N VAL A 13 -0.59 0.48 17.44
CA VAL A 13 -0.77 -0.85 16.84
C VAL A 13 0.38 -1.17 15.87
N CYS A 14 0.86 -0.19 15.10
CA CYS A 14 2.06 -0.37 14.26
C CYS A 14 3.31 -0.69 15.11
N CYS A 15 3.50 -0.01 16.24
CA CYS A 15 4.60 -0.32 17.15
C CYS A 15 4.49 -1.74 17.74
N VAL A 16 3.27 -2.19 18.06
CA VAL A 16 3.03 -3.56 18.54
C VAL A 16 3.41 -4.58 17.45
N GLU A 17 2.98 -4.37 16.20
CA GLU A 17 3.34 -5.28 15.09
C GLU A 17 4.86 -5.34 14.89
N LEU A 18 5.56 -4.20 14.93
CA LEU A 18 7.02 -4.18 14.82
C LEU A 18 7.71 -4.87 16.00
N ALA A 19 7.17 -4.72 17.20
CA ALA A 19 7.69 -5.43 18.38
C ALA A 19 7.47 -6.95 18.25
N VAL A 20 6.31 -7.38 17.76
CA VAL A 20 6.01 -8.80 17.49
C VAL A 20 7.00 -9.38 16.48
N ILE A 21 7.33 -8.64 15.41
CA ILE A 21 8.34 -9.06 14.42
C ILE A 21 9.73 -9.12 15.06
N SER A 22 10.16 -8.05 15.75
CA SER A 22 11.52 -7.93 16.27
C SER A 22 11.83 -8.92 17.40
N LEU A 23 10.81 -9.33 18.15
CA LEU A 23 10.94 -10.28 19.27
C LEU A 23 10.53 -11.72 18.88
N ASP A 24 10.26 -11.94 17.58
CA ASP A 24 9.82 -13.24 17.02
C ASP A 24 8.65 -13.88 17.81
N LEU A 25 7.65 -13.06 18.13
CA LEU A 25 6.51 -13.53 18.94
C LEU A 25 5.45 -14.22 18.07
N PRO A 26 4.77 -15.27 18.57
CA PRO A 26 3.81 -16.07 17.80
C PRO A 26 2.45 -15.37 17.60
N PHE A 27 2.36 -14.05 17.80
CA PHE A 27 1.10 -13.28 17.75
C PHE A 27 0.90 -12.50 16.44
N ARG A 28 1.75 -12.72 15.43
CA ARG A 28 1.70 -12.01 14.17
C ARG A 28 0.38 -12.20 13.41
N PHE A 29 -0.29 -13.33 13.61
CA PHE A 29 -1.61 -13.62 13.04
C PHE A 29 -2.72 -12.69 13.56
N LEU A 30 -2.51 -12.03 14.70
CA LEU A 30 -3.41 -11.02 15.28
C LEU A 30 -2.92 -9.60 15.00
N SER A 31 -1.64 -9.34 15.26
CA SER A 31 -1.07 -7.98 15.21
C SER A 31 -1.09 -7.41 13.79
N LYS A 32 -0.74 -8.19 12.77
CA LYS A 32 -0.69 -7.73 11.38
C LYS A 32 -2.09 -7.33 10.85
N PRO A 33 -3.16 -8.17 10.93
CA PRO A 33 -4.50 -7.76 10.53
C PRO A 33 -5.03 -6.56 11.33
N LEU A 34 -4.68 -6.46 12.62
CA LEU A 34 -5.14 -5.38 13.49
C LEU A 34 -4.67 -4.00 13.01
N VAL A 35 -3.50 -3.90 12.35
CA VAL A 35 -3.03 -2.67 11.72
C VAL A 35 -4.04 -2.16 10.70
N MET A 36 -4.48 -3.02 9.77
CA MET A 36 -5.43 -2.61 8.73
C MET A 36 -6.83 -2.36 9.29
N VAL A 37 -7.29 -3.17 10.25
CA VAL A 37 -8.58 -2.93 10.94
C VAL A 37 -8.57 -1.58 11.63
N THR A 38 -7.50 -1.22 12.34
CA THR A 38 -7.38 0.07 13.01
C THR A 38 -7.40 1.23 11.99
N LEU A 39 -6.73 1.06 10.85
CA LEU A 39 -6.74 2.04 9.77
C LEU A 39 -8.14 2.22 9.17
N MET A 40 -8.88 1.13 8.95
CA MET A 40 -10.27 1.15 8.47
C MET A 40 -11.19 1.86 9.46
N VAL A 41 -11.08 1.56 10.77
CA VAL A 41 -11.84 2.24 11.82
C VAL A 41 -11.52 3.73 11.83
N MET A 42 -10.25 4.12 11.70
CA MET A 42 -9.85 5.51 11.59
C MET A 42 -10.50 6.21 10.40
N VAL A 43 -10.51 5.58 9.23
CA VAL A 43 -11.13 6.15 8.01
C VAL A 43 -12.63 6.35 8.22
N LEU A 44 -13.34 5.34 8.74
CA LEU A 44 -14.79 5.41 9.02
C LEU A 44 -15.13 6.48 10.05
N ALA A 45 -14.36 6.56 11.13
CA ALA A 45 -14.61 7.51 12.22
C ALA A 45 -14.39 8.99 11.83
N ASN A 46 -13.52 9.22 10.84
CA ASN A 46 -13.23 10.57 10.37
C ASN A 46 -14.08 11.00 9.18
N HIS A 47 -14.46 10.07 8.33
CA HIS A 47 -15.30 10.37 7.17
C HIS A 47 -16.03 9.11 6.69
N PHE A 48 -17.26 8.94 7.12
CA PHE A 48 -18.15 7.94 6.55
C PHE A 48 -18.98 8.58 5.42
N SER A 49 -19.02 7.92 4.28
CA SER A 49 -19.81 8.38 3.14
C SER A 49 -20.24 7.19 2.28
N LEU A 50 -21.49 7.23 1.81
CA LEU A 50 -22.00 6.27 0.83
C LEU A 50 -21.67 6.65 -0.62
N ARG A 51 -20.83 7.66 -0.84
CA ARG A 51 -20.38 8.03 -2.19
C ARG A 51 -19.51 6.91 -2.77
N PHE A 52 -19.66 6.69 -4.05
CA PHE A 52 -18.98 5.61 -4.79
C PHE A 52 -17.45 5.64 -4.61
N GLU A 53 -16.84 6.84 -4.67
CA GLU A 53 -15.39 7.00 -4.50
C GLU A 53 -14.90 6.59 -3.10
N PHE A 54 -15.72 6.85 -2.06
CA PHE A 54 -15.40 6.40 -0.71
C PHE A 54 -15.51 4.88 -0.60
N SER A 55 -16.55 4.28 -1.17
CA SER A 55 -16.73 2.83 -1.18
C SER A 55 -15.57 2.13 -1.89
N LEU A 56 -15.08 2.66 -3.02
CA LEU A 56 -13.91 2.12 -3.72
C LEU A 56 -12.65 2.17 -2.86
N PHE A 57 -12.39 3.32 -2.22
CA PHE A 57 -11.24 3.47 -1.33
C PHE A 57 -11.32 2.51 -0.14
N PHE A 58 -12.49 2.40 0.45
CA PHE A 58 -12.71 1.49 1.59
C PHE A 58 -12.59 0.02 1.17
N SER A 59 -13.10 -0.35 0.00
CA SER A 59 -12.88 -1.69 -0.58
C SER A 59 -11.40 -1.98 -0.80
N ALA A 60 -10.60 -0.99 -1.21
CA ALA A 60 -9.14 -1.18 -1.30
C ALA A 60 -8.52 -1.56 0.04
N LEU A 61 -8.94 -0.92 1.15
CA LEU A 61 -8.46 -1.30 2.50
C LEU A 61 -8.88 -2.73 2.88
N ILE A 62 -10.08 -3.16 2.48
CA ILE A 62 -10.53 -4.55 2.70
C ILE A 62 -9.63 -5.53 1.94
N PHE A 63 -9.33 -5.27 0.66
CA PHE A 63 -8.44 -6.13 -0.11
C PHE A 63 -6.99 -6.10 0.42
N ALA A 64 -6.54 -4.98 0.98
CA ALA A 64 -5.27 -4.93 1.69
C ALA A 64 -5.26 -5.87 2.90
N LEU A 65 -6.31 -5.82 3.73
CA LEU A 65 -6.46 -6.73 4.88
C LEU A 65 -6.47 -8.21 4.45
N ILE A 66 -7.22 -8.54 3.40
CA ILE A 66 -7.27 -9.91 2.85
C ILE A 66 -5.87 -10.35 2.38
N GLY A 67 -5.15 -9.48 1.67
CA GLY A 67 -3.77 -9.73 1.24
C GLY A 67 -2.83 -9.97 2.41
N ASP A 68 -2.93 -9.17 3.47
CA ASP A 68 -2.13 -9.33 4.69
C ASP A 68 -2.37 -10.68 5.36
N VAL A 69 -3.63 -11.13 5.43
CA VAL A 69 -3.98 -12.43 6.02
C VAL A 69 -3.42 -13.58 5.18
N PHE A 70 -3.51 -13.51 3.85
CA PHE A 70 -2.93 -14.55 3.00
C PHE A 70 -1.41 -14.61 3.10
N LEU A 71 -0.73 -13.48 3.16
CA LEU A 71 0.72 -13.43 3.28
C LEU A 71 1.27 -13.87 4.66
N LEU A 72 0.41 -14.17 5.63
CA LEU A 72 0.80 -14.81 6.89
C LEU A 72 0.99 -16.33 6.74
N GLN A 73 0.41 -16.91 5.70
CA GLN A 73 0.48 -18.34 5.48
C GLN A 73 1.68 -18.70 4.59
N GLU A 74 2.28 -19.85 4.85
CA GLU A 74 3.34 -20.38 4.01
C GLU A 74 2.78 -21.10 2.78
N GLY A 75 3.47 -21.00 1.66
CA GLY A 75 3.14 -21.68 0.41
C GLY A 75 2.85 -20.74 -0.73
N GLU A 76 3.09 -21.26 -1.95
CA GLU A 76 2.94 -20.49 -3.20
C GLU A 76 1.49 -20.07 -3.44
N GLN A 77 0.53 -20.92 -3.10
CA GLN A 77 -0.90 -20.62 -3.27
C GLN A 77 -1.34 -19.42 -2.44
N TYR A 78 -0.94 -19.37 -1.17
CA TYR A 78 -1.25 -18.24 -0.29
C TYR A 78 -0.56 -16.96 -0.74
N PHE A 79 0.69 -17.07 -1.19
CA PHE A 79 1.40 -15.95 -1.79
C PHE A 79 0.66 -15.40 -3.02
N LEU A 80 0.20 -16.27 -3.93
CA LEU A 80 -0.59 -15.88 -5.10
C LEU A 80 -1.91 -15.20 -4.71
N CYS A 81 -2.65 -15.74 -3.74
CA CYS A 81 -3.87 -15.12 -3.23
C CYS A 81 -3.59 -13.74 -2.60
N GLY A 82 -2.46 -13.62 -1.89
CA GLY A 82 -2.01 -12.35 -1.30
C GLY A 82 -1.73 -11.29 -2.36
N ILE A 83 -0.90 -11.59 -3.36
CA ILE A 83 -0.60 -10.63 -4.44
C ILE A 83 -1.82 -10.34 -5.32
N ALA A 84 -2.73 -11.30 -5.52
CA ALA A 84 -3.99 -11.05 -6.24
C ALA A 84 -4.88 -10.07 -5.46
N SER A 85 -4.96 -10.20 -4.14
CA SER A 85 -5.69 -9.26 -3.29
C SER A 85 -5.08 -7.86 -3.33
N PHE A 86 -3.76 -7.75 -3.21
CA PHE A 86 -3.06 -6.46 -3.35
C PHE A 86 -3.17 -5.88 -4.76
N PHE A 87 -3.17 -6.71 -5.80
CA PHE A 87 -3.44 -6.26 -7.17
C PHE A 87 -4.78 -5.53 -7.27
N ILE A 88 -5.86 -6.14 -6.73
CA ILE A 88 -7.19 -5.51 -6.69
C ILE A 88 -7.16 -4.21 -5.88
N MET A 89 -6.54 -4.21 -4.72
CA MET A 89 -6.34 -3.02 -3.89
C MET A 89 -5.67 -1.88 -4.68
N GLN A 90 -4.58 -2.17 -5.39
CA GLN A 90 -3.82 -1.18 -6.17
C GLN A 90 -4.66 -0.59 -7.30
N ILE A 91 -5.45 -1.41 -8.00
CA ILE A 91 -6.37 -0.94 -9.05
C ILE A 91 -7.46 -0.03 -8.45
N LEU A 92 -8.03 -0.40 -7.31
CA LEU A 92 -9.03 0.42 -6.62
C LEU A 92 -8.44 1.77 -6.15
N TYR A 93 -7.22 1.78 -5.62
CA TYR A 93 -6.51 3.00 -5.29
C TYR A 93 -6.22 3.85 -6.54
N ALA A 94 -5.69 3.21 -7.60
CA ALA A 94 -5.39 3.90 -8.85
C ALA A 94 -6.64 4.59 -9.43
N TYR A 95 -7.76 3.89 -9.46
CA TYR A 95 -9.02 4.46 -9.94
C TYR A 95 -9.52 5.60 -9.04
N THR A 96 -9.47 5.42 -7.71
CA THR A 96 -9.86 6.45 -6.74
C THR A 96 -9.01 7.71 -6.90
N PHE A 97 -7.70 7.57 -7.06
CA PHE A 97 -6.79 8.69 -7.27
C PHE A 97 -7.01 9.37 -8.64
N TYR A 98 -7.25 8.59 -9.68
CA TYR A 98 -7.58 9.11 -11.01
C TYR A 98 -8.87 9.96 -11.00
N LYS A 99 -9.91 9.53 -10.27
CA LYS A 99 -11.15 10.30 -10.11
C LYS A 99 -10.96 11.62 -9.37
N GLN A 100 -9.97 11.71 -8.50
CA GLN A 100 -9.66 12.94 -7.76
C GLN A 100 -8.78 13.93 -8.56
N LYS A 101 -8.66 13.76 -9.85
CA LYS A 101 -7.79 14.47 -10.81
C LYS A 101 -7.17 15.76 -10.30
N GLY A 102 -5.85 15.76 -10.15
CA GLY A 102 -5.02 16.96 -10.15
C GLY A 102 -4.52 17.23 -11.58
N ILE A 103 -4.16 18.45 -11.87
CA ILE A 103 -3.57 18.84 -13.15
C ILE A 103 -2.05 18.73 -13.01
N GLY A 104 -1.45 17.60 -13.36
CA GLY A 104 -0.04 17.48 -13.02
C GLY A 104 0.86 16.57 -13.84
N VAL A 105 0.39 15.96 -14.93
CA VAL A 105 1.22 14.99 -15.67
C VAL A 105 2.55 15.61 -16.14
N MET A 106 2.53 16.72 -16.84
CA MET A 106 3.75 17.37 -17.35
C MET A 106 4.65 17.88 -16.23
N ARG A 107 4.08 18.37 -15.14
CA ARG A 107 4.83 18.86 -13.98
C ARG A 107 5.54 17.73 -13.23
N GLU A 108 4.94 16.56 -13.17
CA GLU A 108 5.40 15.42 -12.40
C GLU A 108 6.13 14.38 -13.28
N LEU A 109 6.41 14.72 -14.54
CA LEU A 109 6.96 13.79 -15.54
C LEU A 109 8.25 13.11 -15.06
N ASN A 110 9.17 13.84 -14.45
CA ASN A 110 10.43 13.26 -13.93
C ASN A 110 10.17 12.20 -12.86
N LYS A 111 9.16 12.39 -11.99
CA LYS A 111 8.80 11.41 -10.96
C LYS A 111 8.12 10.19 -11.57
N ILE A 112 7.29 10.40 -12.60
CA ILE A 112 6.66 9.31 -13.35
C ILE A 112 7.74 8.48 -14.04
N ILE A 113 8.69 9.11 -14.70
CA ILE A 113 9.81 8.42 -15.34
C ILE A 113 10.61 7.63 -14.31
N ALA A 114 10.95 8.23 -13.16
CA ALA A 114 11.71 7.57 -12.12
C ALA A 114 11.00 6.32 -11.58
N VAL A 115 9.71 6.41 -11.24
CA VAL A 115 8.96 5.25 -10.74
C VAL A 115 8.77 4.17 -11.81
N SER A 116 8.58 4.56 -13.07
CA SER A 116 8.46 3.63 -14.20
C SER A 116 9.78 2.90 -14.45
N ALA A 117 10.91 3.61 -14.39
CA ALA A 117 12.23 3.01 -14.52
C ALA A 117 12.53 2.04 -13.37
N THR A 118 12.13 2.37 -12.14
CA THR A 118 12.24 1.46 -10.98
C THR A 118 11.42 0.19 -11.20
N ALA A 119 10.16 0.31 -11.62
CA ALA A 119 9.30 -0.84 -11.90
C ALA A 119 9.87 -1.73 -13.02
N LEU A 120 10.37 -1.13 -14.10
CA LEU A 120 11.01 -1.85 -15.19
C LEU A 120 12.26 -2.60 -14.73
N LEU A 121 13.14 -1.91 -13.99
CA LEU A 121 14.37 -2.49 -13.45
C LEU A 121 14.07 -3.68 -12.55
N LEU A 122 13.08 -3.57 -11.67
CA LEU A 122 12.67 -4.66 -10.80
C LEU A 122 12.14 -5.86 -11.58
N ASN A 123 11.32 -5.63 -12.61
CA ASN A 123 10.85 -6.73 -13.47
C ASN A 123 12.02 -7.44 -14.19
N VAL A 124 12.98 -6.69 -14.71
CA VAL A 124 14.20 -7.28 -15.32
C VAL A 124 14.97 -8.11 -14.30
N ILE A 125 15.18 -7.58 -13.09
CA ILE A 125 15.89 -8.28 -12.02
C ILE A 125 15.18 -9.56 -11.60
N LEU A 126 13.84 -9.53 -11.47
CA LEU A 126 13.07 -10.65 -10.97
C LEU A 126 12.70 -11.67 -12.04
N TRP A 127 12.73 -11.30 -13.33
CA TRP A 127 12.28 -12.14 -14.43
C TRP A 127 12.86 -13.56 -14.44
N ASN A 128 14.17 -13.68 -14.25
CA ASN A 128 14.86 -14.97 -14.27
C ASN A 128 14.72 -15.76 -12.95
N HIS A 129 14.21 -15.13 -11.90
CA HIS A 129 14.11 -15.72 -10.57
C HIS A 129 12.68 -16.10 -10.18
N SER A 130 11.69 -15.67 -10.94
CA SER A 130 10.26 -15.80 -10.58
C SER A 130 9.61 -17.11 -11.09
N GLY A 131 10.31 -17.94 -11.86
CA GLY A 131 9.78 -19.22 -12.34
C GLY A 131 8.42 -19.09 -13.03
N GLY A 132 7.43 -19.87 -12.59
CA GLY A 132 6.06 -19.84 -13.09
C GLY A 132 5.28 -18.58 -12.72
N LEU A 133 5.78 -17.76 -11.77
CA LEU A 133 5.13 -16.55 -11.30
C LEU A 133 5.48 -15.28 -12.10
N ARG A 134 6.23 -15.39 -13.19
CA ARG A 134 6.64 -14.25 -14.04
C ARG A 134 5.46 -13.41 -14.49
N ILE A 135 4.41 -14.05 -15.00
CA ILE A 135 3.22 -13.36 -15.52
C ILE A 135 2.41 -12.70 -14.40
N PRO A 136 2.05 -13.39 -13.28
CA PRO A 136 1.46 -12.73 -12.11
C PRO A 136 2.24 -11.51 -11.62
N ILE A 137 3.57 -11.60 -11.49
CA ILE A 137 4.42 -10.50 -11.03
C ILE A 137 4.42 -9.33 -12.02
N LEU A 138 4.42 -9.59 -13.32
CA LEU A 138 4.32 -8.54 -14.33
C LEU A 138 3.02 -7.75 -14.20
N PHE A 139 1.87 -8.44 -14.12
CA PHE A 139 0.56 -7.77 -13.90
C PHE A 139 0.51 -7.00 -12.58
N TYR A 140 1.06 -7.57 -11.53
CA TYR A 140 1.21 -6.90 -10.24
C TYR A 140 2.05 -5.62 -10.32
N SER A 141 3.17 -5.66 -11.03
CA SER A 141 4.04 -4.50 -11.25
C SER A 141 3.35 -3.39 -12.06
N ILE A 142 2.51 -3.77 -13.03
CA ILE A 142 1.71 -2.81 -13.79
C ILE A 142 0.66 -2.13 -12.89
N SER A 143 0.01 -2.87 -12.00
CA SER A 143 -0.99 -2.30 -11.10
C SER A 143 -0.39 -1.35 -10.05
N ILE A 144 0.76 -1.72 -9.46
CA ILE A 144 1.45 -0.83 -8.51
C ILE A 144 1.96 0.44 -9.21
N LEU A 145 2.44 0.32 -10.45
CA LEU A 145 2.84 1.45 -11.26
C LEU A 145 1.65 2.37 -11.57
N ALA A 146 0.50 1.82 -11.94
CA ALA A 146 -0.73 2.59 -12.17
C ALA A 146 -1.18 3.34 -10.90
N MET A 147 -1.13 2.69 -9.73
CA MET A 147 -1.41 3.31 -8.43
C MET A 147 -0.41 4.44 -8.14
N ALA A 148 0.88 4.21 -8.36
CA ALA A 148 1.92 5.20 -8.10
C ALA A 148 1.76 6.42 -9.01
N ILE A 149 1.60 6.24 -10.32
CA ILE A 149 1.40 7.33 -11.29
C ILE A 149 0.17 8.14 -10.92
N THR A 150 -0.97 7.49 -10.68
CA THR A 150 -2.21 8.21 -10.34
C THR A 150 -2.11 8.95 -9.00
N GLY A 151 -1.38 8.41 -8.02
CA GLY A 151 -1.04 9.10 -6.78
C GLY A 151 -0.13 10.32 -6.99
N ILE A 152 0.85 10.22 -7.90
CA ILE A 152 1.80 11.29 -8.22
C ILE A 152 1.09 12.46 -8.94
N ILE A 153 0.20 12.19 -9.90
CA ILE A 153 -0.47 13.26 -10.69
C ILE A 153 -1.58 14.01 -9.93
N ARG A 154 -1.87 13.68 -8.68
CA ARG A 154 -2.87 14.37 -7.83
C ARG A 154 -2.46 15.78 -7.37
N TRP A 155 -1.54 16.40 -8.04
CA TRP A 155 -1.08 17.75 -7.72
C TRP A 155 -2.26 18.72 -7.46
N LYS A 156 -2.16 19.53 -6.39
CA LYS A 156 -3.20 20.45 -5.87
C LYS A 156 -4.40 19.77 -5.17
N VAL A 157 -4.54 18.45 -5.19
CA VAL A 157 -5.55 17.78 -4.36
C VAL A 157 -5.12 17.89 -2.88
N PRO A 158 -6.01 18.28 -1.97
CA PRO A 158 -5.69 18.28 -0.54
C PRO A 158 -5.16 16.90 -0.09
N GLY A 159 -4.11 16.91 0.73
CA GLY A 159 -3.45 15.65 1.13
C GLY A 159 -2.49 15.05 0.10
N TYR A 160 -2.25 15.72 -1.04
CA TYR A 160 -1.36 15.26 -2.10
C TYR A 160 0.00 14.74 -1.58
N LYS A 161 0.70 15.54 -0.76
CA LYS A 161 2.03 15.17 -0.25
C LYS A 161 2.02 13.85 0.54
N LEU A 162 0.95 13.60 1.30
CA LEU A 162 0.80 12.36 2.07
C LEU A 162 0.63 11.17 1.13
N VAL A 163 -0.31 11.27 0.17
CA VAL A 163 -0.50 10.19 -0.82
C VAL A 163 0.76 9.97 -1.65
N PHE A 164 1.43 11.03 -2.08
CA PHE A 164 2.68 10.96 -2.84
C PHE A 164 3.75 10.13 -2.11
N TRP A 165 4.05 10.47 -0.86
CA TRP A 165 5.02 9.70 -0.08
C TRP A 165 4.52 8.29 0.26
N GLY A 166 3.21 8.14 0.49
CA GLY A 166 2.61 6.85 0.74
C GLY A 166 2.77 5.88 -0.44
N VAL A 167 2.50 6.33 -1.68
CA VAL A 167 2.67 5.44 -2.85
C VAL A 167 4.13 5.12 -3.12
N LEU A 168 5.07 6.03 -2.86
CA LEU A 168 6.51 5.75 -3.00
C LEU A 168 6.98 4.72 -1.97
N LEU A 169 6.56 4.86 -0.72
CA LEU A 169 6.86 3.87 0.33
C LEU A 169 6.23 2.51 0.02
N PHE A 170 5.04 2.50 -0.60
CA PHE A 170 4.40 1.27 -1.03
C PHE A 170 5.24 0.57 -2.12
N VAL A 171 5.66 1.32 -3.15
CA VAL A 171 6.55 0.80 -4.20
C VAL A 171 7.86 0.26 -3.59
N PHE A 172 8.43 0.97 -2.61
CA PHE A 172 9.63 0.52 -1.90
C PHE A 172 9.39 -0.80 -1.14
N SER A 173 8.32 -0.87 -0.34
CA SER A 173 7.94 -2.07 0.42
C SER A 173 7.80 -3.29 -0.47
N ASP A 174 7.07 -3.16 -1.57
CA ASP A 174 6.81 -4.26 -2.50
C ASP A 174 8.05 -4.65 -3.29
N SER A 175 8.90 -3.68 -3.62
CA SER A 175 10.20 -3.94 -4.24
C SER A 175 11.10 -4.77 -3.33
N TYR A 176 11.13 -4.41 -2.05
CA TYR A 176 11.90 -5.12 -1.04
C TYR A 176 11.36 -6.55 -0.83
N LEU A 177 10.02 -6.70 -0.77
CA LEU A 177 9.34 -7.99 -0.71
C LEU A 177 9.70 -8.88 -1.92
N GLY A 178 9.61 -8.33 -3.14
CA GLY A 178 9.91 -9.05 -4.36
C GLY A 178 11.36 -9.55 -4.43
N ILE A 179 12.32 -8.69 -4.10
CA ILE A 179 13.74 -9.08 -4.05
C ILE A 179 13.98 -10.14 -2.97
N ASN A 180 13.42 -9.95 -1.77
CA ASN A 180 13.56 -10.90 -0.67
C ASN A 180 12.95 -12.27 -0.99
N LYS A 181 11.82 -12.30 -1.70
CA LYS A 181 11.11 -13.54 -2.03
C LYS A 181 11.79 -14.32 -3.15
N PHE A 182 12.25 -13.64 -4.22
CA PHE A 182 12.63 -14.29 -5.47
C PHE A 182 14.11 -14.30 -5.76
N ARG A 183 14.91 -13.38 -5.19
CA ARG A 183 16.31 -13.26 -5.56
C ARG A 183 17.27 -13.60 -4.42
N THR A 184 17.18 -12.91 -3.31
CA THR A 184 18.09 -13.07 -2.18
C THR A 184 17.42 -12.64 -0.89
N LYS A 185 17.73 -13.35 0.18
CA LYS A 185 17.28 -12.93 1.52
C LYS A 185 17.94 -11.62 1.89
N LEU A 186 17.11 -10.65 2.26
CA LEU A 186 17.53 -9.32 2.64
C LEU A 186 17.59 -9.21 4.18
N TRP A 187 18.43 -8.28 4.64
CA TRP A 187 18.55 -7.99 6.06
C TRP A 187 17.23 -7.44 6.62
N GLU A 188 16.83 -7.97 7.78
CA GLU A 188 15.60 -7.55 8.49
C GLU A 188 14.36 -7.38 7.57
N ALA A 189 14.20 -8.30 6.61
CA ALA A 189 13.23 -8.12 5.53
C ALA A 189 11.81 -7.92 6.06
N ASP A 190 11.35 -8.74 6.99
CA ASP A 190 10.00 -8.66 7.54
C ASP A 190 9.74 -7.33 8.24
N PHE A 191 10.74 -6.84 8.99
CA PHE A 191 10.66 -5.55 9.67
C PHE A 191 10.58 -4.38 8.68
N ILE A 192 11.50 -4.35 7.70
CA ILE A 192 11.59 -3.24 6.72
C ILE A 192 10.36 -3.20 5.82
N ILE A 193 9.90 -4.37 5.33
CA ILE A 193 8.70 -4.49 4.51
C ILE A 193 7.49 -3.99 5.31
N MET A 194 7.32 -4.49 6.54
CA MET A 194 6.15 -4.15 7.33
C MET A 194 6.14 -2.69 7.77
N LEU A 195 7.29 -2.15 8.20
CA LEU A 195 7.42 -0.74 8.56
C LEU A 195 7.05 0.18 7.37
N SER A 196 7.65 -0.06 6.20
CA SER A 196 7.38 0.76 5.01
C SER A 196 5.95 0.61 4.50
N TYR A 197 5.37 -0.60 4.57
CA TYR A 197 3.99 -0.86 4.23
C TYR A 197 2.99 -0.14 5.14
N MET A 198 3.16 -0.24 6.45
CA MET A 198 2.30 0.46 7.41
C MET A 198 2.37 1.98 7.24
N MET A 199 3.57 2.52 7.09
CA MET A 199 3.74 3.95 6.79
C MET A 199 3.05 4.33 5.48
N ALA A 200 3.18 3.52 4.42
CA ALA A 200 2.54 3.74 3.13
C ALA A 200 1.02 3.79 3.26
N GLN A 201 0.41 2.77 3.86
CA GLN A 201 -1.04 2.66 4.04
C GLN A 201 -1.58 3.81 4.91
N GLY A 202 -0.90 4.14 6.00
CA GLY A 202 -1.25 5.27 6.86
C GLY A 202 -1.24 6.60 6.10
N LEU A 203 -0.15 6.90 5.38
CA LEU A 203 -0.03 8.14 4.61
C LEU A 203 -1.06 8.23 3.48
N ILE A 204 -1.34 7.15 2.77
CA ILE A 204 -2.38 7.07 1.75
C ILE A 204 -3.75 7.37 2.36
N ALA A 205 -4.10 6.70 3.46
CA ALA A 205 -5.39 6.87 4.11
C ALA A 205 -5.59 8.27 4.70
N PHE A 206 -4.58 8.81 5.40
CA PHE A 206 -4.63 10.19 5.91
C PHE A 206 -4.74 11.22 4.78
N GLY A 207 -3.97 11.03 3.71
CA GLY A 207 -4.01 11.91 2.54
C GLY A 207 -5.36 11.88 1.84
N TYR A 208 -5.97 10.70 1.73
CA TYR A 208 -7.31 10.54 1.17
C TYR A 208 -8.39 11.21 2.04
N VAL A 209 -8.43 10.92 3.34
CA VAL A 209 -9.38 11.55 4.28
C VAL A 209 -9.26 13.07 4.25
N LYS A 210 -8.04 13.62 4.19
CA LYS A 210 -7.81 15.06 4.07
C LYS A 210 -8.40 15.65 2.78
N SER A 211 -8.41 14.89 1.69
CA SER A 211 -9.00 15.33 0.42
C SER A 211 -10.53 15.42 0.46
N LEU A 212 -11.17 14.68 1.35
CA LEU A 212 -12.63 14.69 1.53
C LEU A 212 -13.09 15.85 2.42
N SER A 213 -12.30 16.22 3.41
CA SER A 213 -12.67 17.25 4.42
C SER A 213 -12.80 18.67 3.87
N ILE A 214 -12.36 18.94 2.65
CA ILE A 214 -12.40 20.28 2.02
C ILE A 214 -13.52 20.38 0.97
N LYS A 215 -14.16 19.26 0.63
CA LYS A 215 -15.29 19.22 -0.31
C LYS A 215 -16.67 19.45 0.35
N ASN A 216 -16.68 19.57 1.68
CA ASN A 216 -17.84 19.93 2.49
C ASN A 216 -17.66 21.37 3.00
#